data_b8c6a2c4851fdf3f25ab9252cc468afe
#
_entry.id   b8c6a2c4851fdf3f25ab9252cc468afe
#
_cell.length_a   1.000
_cell.length_b   1.000
_cell.length_c   1.000
_cell.angle_alpha   90.00
_cell.angle_beta   90.00
_cell.angle_gamma   90.00
#
_symmetry.space_group_name_H-M   'P 1'
#
loop_
_entity.id
_entity.type
_entity.pdbx_description
1 polymer ?
#
loop_
_entity_poly.entity_id
_entity_poly.type
_entity_poly.pdbx_seq_one_letter_code
_entity_poly.pdbx_strand_id
1 'polypeptide(L)'
;SLPMSEAKPAGLLRSFPKVFWVANVMELFERAAYYGLNSVLAIYLTRTVAEGGLGFGEQSVGFLQSLIYACNYVVPILGGALADRYGYRRMLLVAFAMLSTGYFAAGYMSSYAAVFAALLVMATGGGLFKPIISGTIARSTNESNSGFGFGIYYWMINIGAFLAPLVVSILKGFSWRYVF
;
A
#
# COMPACT_ATOMS: atom_id res chain seq x y z
N SER A 1 -28.26 -13.02 -31.14
CA SER A 1 -27.72 -12.94 -29.79
C SER A 1 -27.01 -14.24 -29.47
N LEU A 2 -25.69 -14.23 -29.50
CA LEU A 2 -24.91 -15.38 -29.04
C LEU A 2 -25.12 -15.52 -27.51
N PRO A 3 -25.38 -16.72 -27.00
CA PRO A 3 -25.50 -16.92 -25.59
C PRO A 3 -24.13 -16.61 -24.92
N MET A 4 -24.13 -15.67 -24.01
CA MET A 4 -22.98 -15.49 -23.13
C MET A 4 -22.81 -16.82 -22.37
N SER A 5 -21.77 -17.56 -22.74
CA SER A 5 -21.35 -18.74 -22.00
C SER A 5 -21.03 -18.28 -20.58
N GLU A 6 -21.90 -18.62 -19.64
CA GLU A 6 -21.62 -18.48 -18.22
C GLU A 6 -20.45 -19.41 -17.90
N ALA A 7 -19.23 -18.86 -18.02
CA ALA A 7 -18.06 -19.56 -17.58
C ALA A 7 -18.19 -19.81 -16.05
N LYS A 8 -18.11 -21.05 -15.64
CA LYS A 8 -18.19 -21.43 -14.22
C LYS A 8 -17.09 -20.68 -13.43
N PRO A 9 -17.40 -20.20 -12.21
CA PRO A 9 -16.43 -19.45 -11.39
C PRO A 9 -15.05 -20.11 -11.24
N ALA A 10 -15.03 -21.44 -11.15
CA ALA A 10 -13.78 -22.21 -11.09
C ALA A 10 -12.94 -22.10 -12.37
N GLY A 11 -13.58 -21.96 -13.54
CA GLY A 11 -12.88 -21.75 -14.80
C GLY A 11 -12.32 -20.34 -14.92
N LEU A 12 -13.03 -19.35 -14.41
CA LEU A 12 -12.55 -17.95 -14.35
C LEU A 12 -11.32 -17.82 -13.45
N LEU A 13 -11.31 -18.44 -12.29
CA LEU A 13 -10.16 -18.40 -11.38
C LEU A 13 -8.89 -18.98 -12.03
N ARG A 14 -9.02 -20.03 -12.82
CA ARG A 14 -7.90 -20.66 -13.52
C ARG A 14 -7.41 -19.87 -14.72
N SER A 15 -8.18 -18.92 -15.22
CA SER A 15 -7.82 -18.12 -16.38
C SER A 15 -6.77 -17.04 -16.09
N PHE A 16 -6.51 -16.74 -14.81
CA PHE A 16 -5.55 -15.72 -14.41
C PHE A 16 -4.14 -16.28 -14.29
N PRO A 17 -3.11 -15.58 -14.84
CA PRO A 17 -1.73 -16.00 -14.68
C PRO A 17 -1.23 -15.81 -13.22
N LYS A 18 -0.11 -16.44 -12.88
CA LYS A 18 0.50 -16.31 -11.55
C LYS A 18 0.77 -14.87 -11.16
N VAL A 19 1.20 -14.02 -12.10
CA VAL A 19 1.50 -12.61 -11.83
C VAL A 19 0.26 -11.85 -11.33
N PHE A 20 -0.93 -12.22 -11.80
CA PHE A 20 -2.19 -11.67 -11.31
C PHE A 20 -2.37 -11.93 -9.80
N TRP A 21 -2.17 -13.16 -9.37
CA TRP A 21 -2.33 -13.53 -7.96
C TRP A 21 -1.26 -12.91 -7.07
N VAL A 22 -0.02 -12.86 -7.54
CA VAL A 22 1.07 -12.20 -6.84
C VAL A 22 0.76 -10.72 -6.65
N ALA A 23 0.31 -10.04 -7.70
CA ALA A 23 -0.06 -8.62 -7.64
C ALA A 23 -1.21 -8.38 -6.65
N ASN A 24 -2.21 -9.25 -6.61
CA ASN A 24 -3.32 -9.14 -5.66
C ASN A 24 -2.87 -9.32 -4.21
N VAL A 25 -1.99 -10.28 -3.95
CA VAL A 25 -1.42 -10.49 -2.60
C VAL A 25 -0.60 -9.29 -2.17
N MET A 26 0.20 -8.74 -3.07
CA MET A 26 0.99 -7.53 -2.82
C MET A 26 0.09 -6.34 -2.48
N GLU A 27 -1.01 -6.17 -3.20
CA GLU A 27 -1.99 -5.11 -2.93
C GLU A 27 -2.65 -5.29 -1.57
N LEU A 28 -3.01 -6.52 -1.19
CA LEU A 28 -3.56 -6.83 0.12
C LEU A 28 -2.62 -6.33 1.23
N PHE A 29 -1.34 -6.70 1.17
CA PHE A 29 -0.36 -6.31 2.18
C PHE A 29 -0.09 -4.80 2.17
N GLU A 30 0.00 -4.19 1.00
CA GLU A 30 0.21 -2.74 0.89
C GLU A 30 -0.97 -1.97 1.49
N ARG A 31 -2.21 -2.37 1.21
CA ARG A 31 -3.39 -1.73 1.76
C ARG A 31 -3.52 -1.96 3.27
N ALA A 32 -3.21 -3.15 3.74
CA ALA A 32 -3.19 -3.42 5.17
C ALA A 32 -2.16 -2.53 5.89
N ALA A 33 -0.96 -2.39 5.35
CA ALA A 33 0.07 -1.52 5.90
C ALA A 33 -0.35 -0.04 5.86
N TYR A 34 -0.90 0.42 4.75
CA TYR A 34 -1.34 1.81 4.58
C TYR A 34 -2.45 2.19 5.56
N TYR A 35 -3.52 1.42 5.63
CA TYR A 35 -4.64 1.70 6.53
C TYR A 35 -4.26 1.47 7.99
N GLY A 36 -3.41 0.48 8.27
CA GLY A 36 -2.86 0.25 9.60
C GLY A 36 -2.05 1.44 10.10
N LEU A 37 -1.15 1.95 9.26
CA LEU A 37 -0.36 3.14 9.57
C LEU A 37 -1.25 4.36 9.83
N ASN A 38 -2.19 4.65 8.93
CA ASN A 38 -3.05 5.83 9.06
C ASN A 38 -3.92 5.79 10.30
N SER A 39 -4.32 4.61 10.78
CA SER A 39 -5.15 4.48 11.97
C SER A 39 -4.43 4.89 13.25
N VAL A 40 -3.09 4.84 13.27
CA VAL A 40 -2.28 5.06 14.49
C VAL A 40 -1.19 6.11 14.34
N LEU A 41 -0.96 6.61 13.12
CA LEU A 41 0.18 7.50 12.84
C LEU A 41 0.19 8.72 13.77
N ALA A 42 -0.91 9.45 13.86
CA ALA A 42 -1.01 10.65 14.69
C ALA A 42 -0.75 10.32 16.17
N ILE A 43 -1.28 9.21 16.64
CA ILE A 43 -1.10 8.75 18.02
C ILE A 43 0.38 8.41 18.30
N TYR A 44 0.98 7.63 17.41
CA TYR A 44 2.39 7.23 17.54
C TYR A 44 3.34 8.42 17.54
N LEU A 45 3.11 9.39 16.66
CA LEU A 45 3.98 10.55 16.52
C LEU A 45 3.80 11.58 17.64
N THR A 46 2.60 11.72 18.20
CA THR A 46 2.30 12.76 19.22
C THR A 46 2.37 12.28 20.65
N ARG A 47 2.17 10.98 20.93
CA ARG A 47 2.28 10.47 22.30
C ARG A 47 3.68 10.66 22.86
N THR A 48 3.76 10.87 24.17
CA THR A 48 5.04 11.05 24.85
C THR A 48 5.93 9.82 24.71
N VAL A 49 7.25 10.03 24.79
CA VAL A 49 8.23 8.93 24.73
C VAL A 49 7.99 7.91 25.84
N ALA A 50 7.57 8.36 27.04
CA ALA A 50 7.23 7.48 28.16
C ALA A 50 6.05 6.54 27.85
N GLU A 51 5.12 6.97 27.00
CA GLU A 51 3.97 6.17 26.56
C GLU A 51 4.27 5.32 25.30
N GLY A 52 5.51 5.34 24.82
CA GLY A 52 5.95 4.59 23.64
C GLY A 52 5.83 5.34 22.33
N GLY A 53 5.39 6.60 22.33
CA GLY A 53 5.31 7.47 21.16
C GLY A 53 6.58 8.29 20.92
N LEU A 54 6.57 9.16 19.91
CA LEU A 54 7.70 10.02 19.55
C LEU A 54 7.62 11.45 20.10
N GLY A 55 6.47 11.86 20.59
CA GLY A 55 6.28 13.15 21.24
C GLY A 55 6.33 14.37 20.31
N PHE A 56 5.99 14.22 19.04
CA PHE A 56 5.98 15.33 18.08
C PHE A 56 4.76 16.24 18.29
N GLY A 57 4.92 17.53 17.99
CA GLY A 57 3.82 18.49 18.05
C GLY A 57 2.75 18.23 16.98
N GLU A 58 1.49 18.56 17.30
CA GLU A 58 0.36 18.32 16.42
C GLU A 58 0.49 19.03 15.06
N GLN A 59 1.03 20.27 15.04
CA GLN A 59 1.27 21.00 13.80
C GLN A 59 2.29 20.30 12.90
N SER A 60 3.37 19.79 13.47
CA SER A 60 4.40 19.05 12.74
C SER A 60 3.85 17.76 12.16
N VAL A 61 3.03 17.06 12.91
CA VAL A 61 2.37 15.81 12.46
C VAL A 61 1.33 16.12 11.37
N GLY A 62 0.56 17.18 11.53
CA GLY A 62 -0.41 17.62 10.51
C GLY A 62 0.25 17.98 9.18
N PHE A 63 1.38 18.68 9.23
CA PHE A 63 2.19 18.99 8.04
C PHE A 63 2.71 17.73 7.36
N LEU A 64 3.25 16.80 8.12
CA LEU A 64 3.74 15.52 7.61
C LEU A 64 2.64 14.70 6.95
N GLN A 65 1.49 14.58 7.58
CA GLN A 65 0.34 13.87 7.02
C GLN A 65 -0.15 14.54 5.72
N SER A 66 -0.17 15.87 5.67
CA SER A 66 -0.54 16.61 4.46
C SER A 66 0.39 16.30 3.30
N LEU A 67 1.71 16.21 3.54
CA LEU A 67 2.69 15.83 2.51
C LEU A 67 2.51 14.39 2.06
N ILE A 68 2.23 13.46 2.98
CA ILE A 68 1.95 12.07 2.65
C ILE A 68 0.74 11.97 1.71
N TYR A 69 -0.33 12.68 2.02
CA TYR A 69 -1.52 12.71 1.16
C TYR A 69 -1.22 13.34 -0.20
N ALA A 70 -0.45 14.43 -0.23
CA ALA A 70 -0.04 15.04 -1.50
C ALA A 70 0.76 14.07 -2.37
N CYS A 71 1.69 13.32 -1.80
CA CYS A 71 2.43 12.27 -2.51
C CYS A 71 1.50 11.19 -3.07
N ASN A 72 0.48 10.80 -2.32
CA ASN A 72 -0.49 9.81 -2.77
C ASN A 72 -1.30 10.25 -4.01
N TYR A 73 -1.41 11.54 -4.26
CA TYR A 73 -2.11 12.08 -5.44
C TYR A 73 -1.17 12.44 -6.58
N VAL A 74 0.01 12.99 -6.28
CA VAL A 74 0.95 13.50 -7.30
C VAL A 74 1.83 12.39 -7.88
N VAL A 75 2.39 11.56 -7.02
CA VAL A 75 3.35 10.51 -7.43
C VAL A 75 2.75 9.50 -8.39
N PRO A 76 1.48 9.06 -8.26
CA PRO A 76 0.88 8.13 -9.24
C PRO A 76 0.88 8.63 -10.68
N ILE A 77 0.82 9.93 -10.88
CA ILE A 77 0.89 10.53 -12.23
C ILE A 77 2.24 10.22 -12.88
N LEU A 78 3.31 10.32 -12.12
CA LEU A 78 4.68 10.01 -12.57
C LEU A 78 4.94 8.51 -12.61
N GLY A 79 4.34 7.75 -11.69
CA GLY A 79 4.56 6.32 -11.56
C GLY A 79 4.18 5.52 -12.79
N GLY A 80 3.05 5.84 -13.41
CA GLY A 80 2.61 5.23 -14.67
C GLY A 80 3.61 5.48 -15.80
N ALA A 81 4.05 6.71 -15.97
CA ALA A 81 5.03 7.08 -16.98
C ALA A 81 6.39 6.39 -16.76
N LEU A 82 6.86 6.32 -15.52
CA LEU A 82 8.10 5.62 -15.18
C LEU A 82 8.01 4.11 -15.43
N ALA A 83 6.88 3.50 -15.12
CA ALA A 83 6.66 2.08 -15.39
C ALA A 83 6.63 1.78 -16.89
N ASP A 84 6.05 2.66 -17.68
CA ASP A 84 6.04 2.53 -19.15
C ASP A 84 7.46 2.67 -19.74
N ARG A 85 8.29 3.53 -19.16
CA ARG A 85 9.66 3.77 -19.63
C ARG A 85 10.65 2.68 -19.19
N TYR A 86 10.61 2.28 -17.92
CA TYR A 86 11.61 1.38 -17.30
C TYR A 86 11.15 -0.05 -17.11
N GLY A 87 9.88 -0.33 -17.35
CA GLY A 87 9.28 -1.64 -17.19
C GLY A 87 8.60 -1.84 -15.83
N TYR A 88 7.48 -2.53 -15.83
CA TYR A 88 6.64 -2.72 -14.64
C TYR A 88 7.34 -3.50 -13.54
N ARG A 89 8.08 -4.56 -13.91
CA ARG A 89 8.79 -5.38 -12.92
C ARG A 89 9.85 -4.59 -12.16
N ARG A 90 10.65 -3.79 -12.87
CA ARG A 90 11.71 -2.98 -12.24
C ARG A 90 11.11 -1.92 -11.34
N MET A 91 10.09 -1.22 -11.81
CA MET A 91 9.44 -0.18 -11.02
C MET A 91 8.69 -0.75 -9.82
N LEU A 92 8.14 -1.95 -9.93
CA LEU A 92 7.53 -2.65 -8.82
C LEU A 92 8.54 -2.95 -7.72
N LEU A 93 9.72 -3.45 -8.08
CA LEU A 93 10.80 -3.71 -7.14
C LEU A 93 11.28 -2.41 -6.45
N VAL A 94 11.41 -1.32 -7.20
CA VAL A 94 11.77 -0.01 -6.65
C VAL A 94 10.70 0.47 -5.65
N ALA A 95 9.43 0.40 -6.02
CA ALA A 95 8.32 0.79 -5.15
C ALA A 95 8.30 -0.03 -3.86
N PHE A 96 8.49 -1.34 -3.96
CA PHE A 96 8.56 -2.23 -2.80
C PHE A 96 9.74 -1.94 -1.89
N ALA A 97 10.91 -1.68 -2.46
CA ALA A 97 12.10 -1.30 -1.71
C ALA A 97 11.88 0.00 -0.94
N MET A 98 11.25 1.00 -1.58
CA MET A 98 10.93 2.27 -0.94
C MET A 98 9.91 2.10 0.18
N LEU A 99 8.83 1.33 -0.05
CA LEU A 99 7.83 1.03 0.98
C LEU A 99 8.46 0.34 2.18
N SER A 100 9.20 -0.73 1.95
CA SER A 100 9.83 -1.53 3.01
C SER A 100 10.84 -0.73 3.80
N THR A 101 11.71 0.03 3.12
CA THR A 101 12.72 0.88 3.75
C THR A 101 12.06 1.99 4.56
N GLY A 102 11.04 2.64 4.01
CA GLY A 102 10.32 3.72 4.68
C GLY A 102 9.59 3.24 5.94
N TYR A 103 8.86 2.14 5.87
CA TYR A 103 8.18 1.57 7.04
C TYR A 103 9.16 1.13 8.11
N PHE A 104 10.20 0.39 7.72
CA PHE A 104 11.20 -0.08 8.66
C PHE A 104 11.92 1.07 9.36
N ALA A 105 12.38 2.07 8.61
CA ALA A 105 13.06 3.24 9.14
C ALA A 105 12.14 4.05 10.08
N ALA A 106 10.89 4.26 9.72
CA ALA A 106 9.92 4.99 10.54
C ALA A 106 9.72 4.33 11.92
N GLY A 107 9.79 3.01 11.98
CA GLY A 107 9.65 2.27 13.25
C GLY A 107 10.85 2.37 14.18
N TYR A 108 12.03 2.67 13.67
CA TYR A 108 13.28 2.71 14.45
C TYR A 108 13.85 4.10 14.68
N MET A 109 13.43 5.10 13.92
CA MET A 109 13.92 6.47 14.06
C MET A 109 13.08 7.28 15.04
N SER A 110 13.70 8.21 15.76
CA SER A 110 13.06 9.02 16.78
C SER A 110 13.13 10.53 16.53
N SER A 111 14.04 11.01 15.69
CA SER A 111 14.08 12.43 15.33
C SER A 111 13.01 12.76 14.30
N TYR A 112 12.41 13.95 14.39
CA TYR A 112 11.37 14.39 13.45
C TYR A 112 11.86 14.37 12.01
N ALA A 113 13.07 14.88 11.74
CA ALA A 113 13.62 14.93 10.40
C ALA A 113 13.81 13.52 9.80
N ALA A 114 14.31 12.56 10.59
CA ALA A 114 14.51 11.19 10.15
C ALA A 114 13.18 10.46 9.89
N VAL A 115 12.20 10.62 10.77
CA VAL A 115 10.86 10.05 10.60
C VAL A 115 10.16 10.70 9.40
N PHE A 116 10.27 12.01 9.24
CA PHE A 116 9.74 12.74 8.10
C PHE A 116 10.28 12.18 6.78
N ALA A 117 11.61 12.03 6.68
CA ALA A 117 12.25 11.48 5.48
C ALA A 117 11.80 10.03 5.23
N ALA A 118 11.75 9.20 6.25
CA ALA A 118 11.32 7.79 6.14
C ALA A 118 9.87 7.68 5.64
N LEU A 119 8.97 8.49 6.19
CA LEU A 119 7.56 8.48 5.78
C LEU A 119 7.35 9.07 4.38
N LEU A 120 8.17 10.03 3.96
CA LEU A 120 8.13 10.53 2.58
C LEU A 120 8.60 9.47 1.58
N VAL A 121 9.65 8.72 1.90
CA VAL A 121 10.12 7.59 1.09
C VAL A 121 9.02 6.54 0.97
N MET A 122 8.38 6.18 2.08
CA MET A 122 7.24 5.28 2.10
C MET A 122 6.09 5.78 1.24
N ALA A 123 5.70 7.05 1.38
CA ALA A 123 4.59 7.64 0.63
C ALA A 123 4.89 7.69 -0.88
N THR A 124 6.11 7.99 -1.26
CA THR A 124 6.56 7.97 -2.65
C THR A 124 6.48 6.54 -3.21
N GLY A 125 6.98 5.55 -2.47
CA GLY A 125 6.87 4.15 -2.83
C GLY A 125 5.44 3.70 -3.03
N GLY A 126 4.54 4.07 -2.13
CA GLY A 126 3.10 3.77 -2.24
C GLY A 126 2.45 4.43 -3.44
N GLY A 127 2.81 5.68 -3.74
CA GLY A 127 2.33 6.40 -4.91
C GLY A 127 2.81 5.78 -6.23
N LEU A 128 4.04 5.30 -6.29
CA LEU A 128 4.57 4.55 -7.44
C LEU A 128 3.90 3.18 -7.57
N PHE A 129 3.62 2.52 -6.46
CA PHE A 129 3.04 1.18 -6.41
C PHE A 129 1.64 1.11 -7.05
N LYS A 130 0.77 2.08 -6.76
CA LYS A 130 -0.63 2.08 -7.21
C LYS A 130 -0.81 1.89 -8.72
N PRO A 131 -0.23 2.73 -9.59
CA PRO A 131 -0.41 2.56 -11.04
C PRO A 131 0.27 1.30 -11.57
N ILE A 132 1.36 0.86 -10.94
CA ILE A 132 2.08 -0.35 -11.35
C ILE A 132 1.23 -1.58 -11.08
N ILE A 133 0.62 -1.69 -9.92
CA ILE A 133 -0.25 -2.83 -9.58
C ILE A 133 -1.52 -2.81 -10.41
N SER A 134 -2.20 -1.68 -10.54
CA SER A 134 -3.36 -1.53 -11.42
C SER A 134 -3.05 -1.94 -12.85
N GLY A 135 -1.94 -1.46 -13.40
CA GLY A 135 -1.48 -1.81 -14.73
C GLY A 135 -1.14 -3.29 -14.87
N THR A 136 -0.55 -3.90 -13.85
CA THR A 136 -0.25 -5.33 -13.82
C THR A 136 -1.55 -6.16 -13.83
N ILE A 137 -2.55 -5.77 -13.05
CA ILE A 137 -3.87 -6.41 -13.05
C ILE A 137 -4.51 -6.29 -14.44
N ALA A 138 -4.49 -5.11 -15.04
CA ALA A 138 -5.05 -4.88 -16.36
C ALA A 138 -4.37 -5.75 -17.43
N ARG A 139 -3.05 -5.86 -17.41
CA ARG A 139 -2.27 -6.69 -18.35
C ARG A 139 -2.40 -8.18 -18.12
N SER A 140 -2.79 -8.60 -16.91
CA SER A 140 -2.99 -10.00 -16.53
C SER A 140 -4.40 -10.50 -16.83
N THR A 141 -5.27 -9.64 -17.33
CA THR A 141 -6.67 -9.93 -17.66
C THR A 141 -6.94 -9.68 -19.13
N ASN A 142 -8.03 -10.25 -19.63
CA ASN A 142 -8.52 -10.03 -20.98
C ASN A 142 -9.98 -9.59 -20.95
N GLU A 143 -10.59 -9.37 -22.11
CA GLU A 143 -11.99 -8.91 -22.21
C GLU A 143 -12.99 -9.84 -21.50
N SER A 144 -12.71 -11.15 -21.48
CA SER A 144 -13.62 -12.14 -20.90
C SER A 144 -13.54 -12.24 -19.36
N ASN A 145 -12.41 -11.88 -18.75
CA ASN A 145 -12.19 -12.03 -17.30
C ASN A 145 -11.81 -10.74 -16.57
N SER A 146 -11.66 -9.60 -17.25
CA SER A 146 -11.24 -8.34 -16.63
C SER A 146 -12.20 -7.85 -15.54
N GLY A 147 -13.49 -7.95 -15.76
CA GLY A 147 -14.50 -7.55 -14.77
C GLY A 147 -14.37 -8.35 -13.48
N PHE A 148 -14.22 -9.64 -13.58
CA PHE A 148 -14.02 -10.52 -12.43
C PHE A 148 -12.65 -10.30 -11.79
N GLY A 149 -11.60 -10.10 -12.60
CA GLY A 149 -10.25 -9.80 -12.12
C GLY A 149 -10.15 -8.51 -11.32
N PHE A 150 -10.74 -7.42 -11.80
CA PHE A 150 -10.82 -6.17 -11.05
C PHE A 150 -11.72 -6.28 -9.83
N GLY A 151 -12.75 -7.12 -9.87
CA GLY A 151 -13.56 -7.45 -8.70
C GLY A 151 -12.73 -8.07 -7.58
N ILE A 152 -11.88 -9.05 -7.91
CA ILE A 152 -10.93 -9.65 -6.96
C ILE A 152 -9.97 -8.59 -6.41
N TYR A 153 -9.44 -7.73 -7.27
CA TYR A 153 -8.54 -6.66 -6.87
C TYR A 153 -9.18 -5.72 -5.84
N TYR A 154 -10.39 -5.27 -6.08
CA TYR A 154 -11.12 -4.43 -5.12
C TYR A 154 -11.46 -5.17 -3.83
N TRP A 155 -11.73 -6.46 -3.89
CA TRP A 155 -11.89 -7.30 -2.70
C TRP A 155 -10.62 -7.34 -1.86
N MET A 156 -9.46 -7.48 -2.49
CA MET A 156 -8.17 -7.48 -1.78
C MET A 156 -7.91 -6.15 -1.07
N ILE A 157 -8.25 -5.03 -1.69
CA ILE A 157 -8.17 -3.71 -1.06
C ILE A 157 -9.06 -3.66 0.19
N ASN A 158 -10.31 -4.10 0.08
CA ASN A 158 -11.26 -4.08 1.19
C ASN A 158 -10.87 -5.03 2.32
N ILE A 159 -10.37 -6.21 2.00
CA ILE A 159 -9.87 -7.17 3.00
C ILE A 159 -8.68 -6.58 3.74
N GLY A 160 -7.73 -5.96 3.03
CA GLY A 160 -6.59 -5.28 3.65
C GLY A 160 -7.02 -4.17 4.60
N ALA A 161 -7.96 -3.33 4.16
CA ALA A 161 -8.52 -2.25 4.97
C ALA A 161 -9.26 -2.77 6.23
N PHE A 162 -9.95 -3.87 6.10
CA PHE A 162 -10.67 -4.50 7.23
C PHE A 162 -9.72 -5.14 8.25
N LEU A 163 -8.70 -5.86 7.78
CA LEU A 163 -7.75 -6.57 8.64
C LEU A 163 -6.77 -5.63 9.36
N ALA A 164 -6.46 -4.49 8.76
CA ALA A 164 -5.44 -3.58 9.27
C ALA A 164 -5.68 -3.14 10.72
N PRO A 165 -6.87 -2.64 11.13
CA PRO A 165 -7.10 -2.23 12.51
C PRO A 165 -6.95 -3.38 13.51
N LEU A 166 -7.33 -4.60 13.12
CA LEU A 166 -7.22 -5.78 13.97
C LEU A 166 -5.76 -6.14 14.24
N VAL A 167 -4.94 -6.18 13.20
CA VAL A 167 -3.51 -6.48 13.30
C VAL A 167 -2.79 -5.40 14.11
N VAL A 168 -3.06 -4.13 13.84
CA VAL A 168 -2.47 -3.00 14.57
C VAL A 168 -2.85 -3.05 16.05
N SER A 169 -4.10 -3.35 16.36
CA SER A 169 -4.60 -3.49 17.72
C SER A 169 -3.84 -4.55 18.52
N ILE A 170 -3.50 -5.66 17.89
CA ILE A 170 -2.70 -6.74 18.49
C ILE A 170 -1.23 -6.30 18.64
N LEU A 171 -0.63 -5.75 17.59
CA LEU A 171 0.79 -5.41 17.57
C LEU A 171 1.15 -4.27 18.53
N LYS A 172 0.34 -3.22 18.60
CA LYS A 172 0.61 -2.10 19.52
C LYS A 172 0.54 -2.48 20.99
N GLY A 173 -0.15 -3.58 21.32
CA GLY A 173 -0.15 -4.14 22.69
C GLY A 173 1.23 -4.63 23.12
N PHE A 174 2.13 -4.93 22.20
CA PHE A 174 3.53 -5.31 22.48
C PHE A 174 4.47 -4.12 22.38
N SER A 175 4.48 -3.42 21.24
CA SER A 175 5.30 -2.23 20.98
C SER A 175 4.85 -1.54 19.70
N TRP A 176 4.96 -0.22 19.65
CA TRP A 176 4.73 0.56 18.44
C TRP A 176 5.65 0.15 17.27
N ARG A 177 6.85 -0.36 17.57
CA ARG A 177 7.82 -0.79 16.57
C ARG A 177 7.33 -1.97 15.74
N TYR A 178 6.47 -2.82 16.31
CA TYR A 178 5.88 -3.95 15.58
C TYR A 178 4.80 -3.54 14.59
N VAL A 179 4.26 -2.33 14.71
CA VAL A 179 3.29 -1.78 13.74
C VAL A 179 3.99 -1.44 12.41
N PHE A 180 5.24 -1.03 12.46
CA PHE A 180 6.05 -0.64 11.32
C PHE A 180 7.04 -1.73 10.92
#